data_d1d62643e653ca87efc0142f39bd5944
#
_entry.id   d1d62643e653ca87efc0142f39bd5944
#
_cell.length_a   1.000
_cell.length_b   1.000
_cell.length_c   1.000
_cell.angle_alpha   90.00
_cell.angle_beta   90.00
_cell.angle_gamma   90.00
#
_symmetry.space_group_name_H-M   'P 1'
#
loop_
_entity.id
_entity.type
_entity.pdbx_description
1 polymer ?
#
loop_
_entity_poly.entity_id
_entity_poly.type
_entity_poly.pdbx_seq_one_letter_code
_entity_poly.pdbx_strand_id
1 'polypeptide(L)'
;EYMRNLVEETKSFVRNFDKKHGNFLFYGQAGVGKTFLSNCIAKELLDTGHSVIYFTSFQLFELLSIGASADKWNLHQQYEALLDSDLLFLDDCGTEFSNTFTVSRLFQLLNERALLRKSTIISTNLSIREFRDVYSERIFSRITSSYTLLKLTGSDIRIRRKINRTL
;
A
#
# COMPACT_ATOMS: atom_id res chain seq x y z
N GLU A 1 22.94 7.91 1.88
CA GLU A 1 22.41 8.83 0.87
C GLU A 1 21.06 8.38 0.34
N TYR A 2 20.92 7.19 -0.27
CA TYR A 2 19.68 6.68 -0.85
C TYR A 2 18.47 6.71 0.11
N MET A 3 18.60 6.21 1.34
CA MET A 3 17.50 6.19 2.32
C MET A 3 17.09 7.61 2.77
N ARG A 4 18.01 8.58 2.79
CA ARG A 4 17.68 9.97 3.06
C ARG A 4 16.83 10.56 1.93
N ASN A 5 17.21 10.31 0.68
CA ASN A 5 16.46 10.77 -0.49
C ASN A 5 15.04 10.17 -0.50
N LEU A 6 14.90 8.88 -0.17
CA LEU A 6 13.61 8.21 -0.05
C LEU A 6 12.72 8.87 1.02
N VAL A 7 13.27 9.18 2.19
CA VAL A 7 12.54 9.89 3.26
C VAL A 7 12.16 11.31 2.82
N GLU A 8 13.04 12.04 2.14
CA GLU A 8 12.69 13.37 1.63
C GLU A 8 11.62 13.32 0.52
N GLU A 9 11.61 12.29 -0.32
CA GLU A 9 10.57 12.07 -1.31
C GLU A 9 9.21 11.83 -0.64
N THR A 10 9.16 10.98 0.39
CA THR A 10 7.92 10.74 1.14
C THR A 10 7.45 11.97 1.91
N LYS A 11 8.34 12.77 2.49
CA LYS A 11 8.01 14.07 3.09
C LYS A 11 7.49 15.07 2.06
N SER A 12 8.08 15.11 0.88
CA SER A 12 7.61 15.94 -0.23
C SER A 12 6.22 15.54 -0.68
N PHE A 13 5.93 14.24 -0.74
CA PHE A 13 4.58 13.74 -1.02
C PHE A 13 3.57 14.25 -0.01
N VAL A 14 3.83 14.13 1.29
CA VAL A 14 2.94 14.62 2.35
C VAL A 14 2.74 16.13 2.25
N ARG A 15 3.82 16.92 2.12
CA ARG A 15 3.73 18.39 2.01
C ARG A 15 2.94 18.89 0.80
N ASN A 16 2.90 18.10 -0.26
CA ASN A 16 2.23 18.47 -1.51
C ASN A 16 0.98 17.64 -1.78
N PHE A 17 0.44 16.95 -0.79
CA PHE A 17 -0.62 15.97 -0.97
C PHE A 17 -1.84 16.54 -1.66
N ASP A 18 -2.30 17.75 -1.27
CA ASP A 18 -3.43 18.45 -1.88
C ASP A 18 -3.18 18.93 -3.32
N LYS A 19 -1.91 19.10 -3.68
CA LYS A 19 -1.52 19.69 -4.97
C LYS A 19 -1.14 18.64 -6.01
N LYS A 20 -0.61 17.51 -5.56
CA LYS A 20 -0.03 16.50 -6.43
C LYS A 20 -0.44 15.09 -5.98
N HIS A 21 -1.33 14.50 -6.75
CA HIS A 21 -1.62 13.07 -6.64
C HIS A 21 -0.36 12.23 -6.85
N GLY A 22 -0.18 11.19 -6.05
CA GLY A 22 0.95 10.29 -6.15
C GLY A 22 0.66 8.92 -5.54
N ASN A 23 1.30 7.89 -6.06
CA ASN A 23 1.23 6.53 -5.54
C ASN A 23 2.63 5.99 -5.29
N PHE A 24 2.79 5.14 -4.27
CA PHE A 24 4.05 4.48 -3.98
C PHE A 24 3.91 2.97 -3.92
N LEU A 25 4.92 2.27 -4.42
CA LEU A 25 5.17 0.88 -4.08
C LEU A 25 6.45 0.81 -3.23
N PHE A 26 6.30 0.50 -1.94
CA PHE A 26 7.41 0.20 -1.04
C PHE A 26 7.74 -1.28 -1.11
N TYR A 27 8.94 -1.61 -1.53
CA TYR A 27 9.38 -3.00 -1.62
C TYR A 27 10.75 -3.21 -0.96
N GLY A 28 11.01 -4.43 -0.51
CA GLY A 28 12.24 -4.80 0.17
C GLY A 28 12.02 -5.82 1.29
N GLN A 29 13.09 -6.34 1.84
CA GLN A 29 13.04 -7.40 2.85
C GLN A 29 12.17 -7.05 4.07
N ALA A 30 11.75 -8.08 4.81
CA ALA A 30 11.05 -7.88 6.07
C ALA A 30 11.92 -7.10 7.08
N GLY A 31 11.29 -6.29 7.93
CA GLY A 31 11.98 -5.55 8.99
C GLY A 31 12.74 -4.30 8.58
N VAL A 32 12.81 -3.94 7.28
CA VAL A 32 13.54 -2.73 6.81
C VAL A 32 12.79 -1.42 7.04
N GLY A 33 11.56 -1.46 7.58
CA GLY A 33 10.81 -0.26 7.99
C GLY A 33 9.72 0.20 7.03
N LYS A 34 9.25 -0.62 6.07
CA LYS A 34 8.15 -0.27 5.16
C LYS A 34 6.91 0.18 5.91
N THR A 35 6.34 -0.67 6.74
CA THR A 35 5.17 -0.38 7.58
C THR A 35 5.38 0.82 8.49
N PHE A 36 6.59 1.00 9.04
CA PHE A 36 6.91 2.17 9.86
C PHE A 36 6.80 3.47 9.07
N LEU A 37 7.40 3.52 7.88
CA LEU A 37 7.35 4.69 7.00
C LEU A 37 5.92 5.02 6.59
N SER A 38 5.13 4.00 6.27
CA SER A 38 3.73 4.16 5.90
C SER A 38 2.89 4.71 7.04
N ASN A 39 3.11 4.24 8.26
CA ASN A 39 2.45 4.78 9.45
C ASN A 39 2.84 6.25 9.73
N CYS A 40 4.08 6.63 9.46
CA CYS A 40 4.49 8.04 9.54
C CYS A 40 3.72 8.90 8.52
N ILE A 41 3.61 8.45 7.27
CA ILE A 41 2.84 9.16 6.23
C ILE A 41 1.36 9.25 6.62
N ALA A 42 0.77 8.13 7.05
CA ALA A 42 -0.62 8.08 7.47
C ALA A 42 -0.91 9.07 8.61
N LYS A 43 -0.03 9.09 9.64
CA LYS A 43 -0.16 10.00 10.77
C LYS A 43 -0.15 11.47 10.32
N GLU A 44 0.85 11.87 9.54
CA GLU A 44 0.96 13.25 9.06
C GLU A 44 -0.27 13.69 8.23
N LEU A 45 -0.81 12.80 7.41
CA LEU A 45 -2.01 13.09 6.62
C LEU A 45 -3.27 13.18 7.50
N LEU A 46 -3.43 12.30 8.48
CA LEU A 46 -4.52 12.38 9.46
C LEU A 46 -4.45 13.68 10.28
N ASP A 47 -3.25 14.09 10.70
CA ASP A 47 -3.03 15.34 11.45
C ASP A 47 -3.37 16.59 10.59
N THR A 48 -3.37 16.47 9.27
CA THR A 48 -3.77 17.55 8.33
C THR A 48 -5.22 17.42 7.83
N GLY A 49 -6.00 16.47 8.39
CA GLY A 49 -7.44 16.34 8.13
C GLY A 49 -7.81 15.45 6.95
N HIS A 50 -6.85 14.69 6.39
CA HIS A 50 -7.13 13.75 5.31
C HIS A 50 -7.66 12.41 5.83
N SER A 51 -8.50 11.76 5.04
CA SER A 51 -8.98 10.41 5.32
C SER A 51 -7.95 9.37 4.87
N VAL A 52 -7.60 8.46 5.80
CA VAL A 52 -6.65 7.37 5.54
C VAL A 52 -7.29 6.04 5.90
N ILE A 53 -7.27 5.10 4.96
CA ILE A 53 -7.66 3.71 5.20
C ILE A 53 -6.41 2.83 5.12
N TYR A 54 -6.22 2.00 6.14
CA TYR A 54 -5.17 1.00 6.24
C TYR A 54 -5.77 -0.40 6.19
N PHE A 55 -5.32 -1.21 5.22
CA PHE A 55 -5.65 -2.63 5.12
C PHE A 55 -4.35 -3.43 4.96
N THR A 56 -4.31 -4.59 5.61
CA THR A 56 -3.39 -5.63 5.16
C THR A 56 -3.94 -6.23 3.86
N SER A 57 -3.06 -6.77 3.01
CA SER A 57 -3.52 -7.46 1.79
C SER A 57 -4.50 -8.58 2.12
N PHE A 58 -4.26 -9.34 3.19
CA PHE A 58 -5.17 -10.39 3.65
C PHE A 58 -6.59 -9.86 3.90
N GLN A 59 -6.74 -8.79 4.68
CA GLN A 59 -8.04 -8.17 4.98
C GLN A 59 -8.73 -7.66 3.72
N LEU A 60 -7.97 -7.03 2.81
CA LEU A 60 -8.52 -6.58 1.55
C LEU A 60 -9.03 -7.74 0.69
N PHE A 61 -8.22 -8.79 0.54
CA PHE A 61 -8.61 -9.96 -0.27
C PHE A 61 -9.76 -10.73 0.35
N GLU A 62 -9.85 -10.80 1.67
CA GLU A 62 -11.03 -11.31 2.36
C GLU A 62 -12.28 -10.50 2.00
N LEU A 63 -12.22 -9.15 2.10
CA LEU A 63 -13.31 -8.26 1.68
C LEU A 63 -13.68 -8.46 0.21
N LEU A 64 -12.72 -8.50 -0.69
CA LEU A 64 -12.93 -8.67 -2.13
C LEU A 64 -13.46 -10.06 -2.50
N SER A 65 -13.21 -11.09 -1.69
CA SER A 65 -13.68 -12.48 -1.91
C SER A 65 -15.11 -12.71 -1.44
N ILE A 66 -15.66 -11.84 -0.60
CA ILE A 66 -17.03 -11.95 -0.11
C ILE A 66 -17.99 -11.85 -1.31
N GLY A 67 -18.55 -12.98 -1.67
CA GLY A 67 -19.50 -13.09 -2.79
C GLY A 67 -20.90 -12.57 -2.42
N ALA A 68 -21.85 -12.74 -3.34
CA ALA A 68 -23.23 -12.23 -3.27
C ALA A 68 -24.09 -12.71 -2.09
N SER A 69 -23.58 -13.54 -1.21
CA SER A 69 -24.31 -14.13 -0.06
C SER A 69 -24.16 -13.35 1.25
N ALA A 70 -23.21 -12.41 1.35
CA ALA A 70 -23.07 -11.55 2.51
C ALA A 70 -23.98 -10.32 2.40
N ASP A 71 -24.11 -9.56 3.47
CA ASP A 71 -24.82 -8.30 3.50
C ASP A 71 -24.26 -7.33 2.43
N LYS A 72 -24.91 -7.34 1.27
CA LYS A 72 -24.50 -6.57 0.08
C LYS A 72 -24.37 -5.08 0.38
N TRP A 73 -25.19 -4.58 1.30
CA TRP A 73 -25.17 -3.17 1.69
C TRP A 73 -23.88 -2.82 2.43
N ASN A 74 -23.50 -3.60 3.39
CA ASN A 74 -22.28 -3.40 4.17
C ASN A 74 -21.02 -3.52 3.29
N LEU A 75 -20.99 -4.52 2.39
CA LEU A 75 -19.90 -4.71 1.44
C LEU A 75 -19.75 -3.50 0.49
N HIS A 76 -20.88 -2.99 -0.02
CA HIS A 76 -20.88 -1.82 -0.88
C HIS A 76 -20.36 -0.58 -0.16
N GLN A 77 -20.81 -0.31 1.06
CA GLN A 77 -20.32 0.81 1.88
C GLN A 77 -18.82 0.72 2.16
N GLN A 78 -18.30 -0.47 2.45
CA GLN A 78 -16.86 -0.67 2.67
C GLN A 78 -16.06 -0.44 1.38
N TYR A 79 -16.56 -0.89 0.23
CA TYR A 79 -15.90 -0.66 -1.04
C TYR A 79 -15.92 0.83 -1.42
N GLU A 80 -17.04 1.53 -1.24
CA GLU A 80 -17.14 2.98 -1.44
C GLU A 80 -16.16 3.74 -0.52
N ALA A 81 -16.05 3.35 0.73
CA ALA A 81 -15.07 3.94 1.65
C ALA A 81 -13.62 3.76 1.16
N LEU A 82 -13.30 2.59 0.58
CA LEU A 82 -11.99 2.36 -0.05
C LEU A 82 -11.76 3.28 -1.25
N LEU A 83 -12.79 3.58 -2.03
CA LEU A 83 -12.69 4.48 -3.18
C LEU A 83 -12.55 5.94 -2.75
N ASP A 84 -13.31 6.38 -1.75
CA ASP A 84 -13.41 7.77 -1.34
C ASP A 84 -12.25 8.25 -0.46
N SER A 85 -11.60 7.34 0.27
CA SER A 85 -10.47 7.71 1.13
C SER A 85 -9.37 8.44 0.35
N ASP A 86 -8.80 9.50 0.93
CA ASP A 86 -7.73 10.27 0.28
C ASP A 86 -6.46 9.45 0.10
N LEU A 87 -6.12 8.63 1.10
CA LEU A 87 -5.04 7.64 1.02
C LEU A 87 -5.55 6.25 1.38
N LEU A 88 -5.32 5.29 0.50
CA LEU A 88 -5.42 3.86 0.78
C LEU A 88 -4.02 3.29 0.98
N PHE A 89 -3.82 2.62 2.10
CA PHE A 89 -2.60 1.90 2.38
C PHE A 89 -2.83 0.38 2.39
N LEU A 90 -2.13 -0.34 1.52
CA LEU A 90 -2.17 -1.80 1.41
C LEU A 90 -0.84 -2.39 1.89
N ASP A 91 -0.86 -3.02 3.06
CA ASP A 91 0.35 -3.57 3.68
C ASP A 91 0.53 -5.06 3.42
N ASP A 92 1.80 -5.48 3.33
CA ASP A 92 2.24 -6.86 3.16
C ASP A 92 1.64 -7.58 1.94
N CYS A 93 1.49 -6.88 0.81
CA CYS A 93 1.03 -7.49 -0.43
C CYS A 93 1.96 -8.63 -0.89
N GLY A 94 1.35 -9.75 -1.31
CA GLY A 94 2.03 -10.98 -1.74
C GLY A 94 2.08 -12.07 -0.67
N THR A 95 1.44 -11.87 0.48
CA THR A 95 1.32 -12.88 1.55
C THR A 95 -0.05 -13.57 1.57
N GLU A 96 -1.03 -13.00 0.88
CA GLU A 96 -2.40 -13.50 0.80
C GLU A 96 -2.58 -14.63 -0.21
N PHE A 97 -3.63 -15.43 -0.02
CA PHE A 97 -4.09 -16.37 -1.03
C PHE A 97 -4.84 -15.62 -2.13
N SER A 98 -4.16 -15.39 -3.25
CA SER A 98 -4.77 -14.74 -4.40
C SER A 98 -5.33 -15.77 -5.39
N ASN A 99 -6.46 -15.43 -6.00
CA ASN A 99 -7.03 -16.15 -7.14
C ASN A 99 -7.38 -15.15 -8.25
N THR A 100 -7.71 -15.63 -9.42
CA THR A 100 -8.01 -14.77 -10.60
C THR A 100 -9.12 -13.77 -10.31
N PHE A 101 -10.12 -14.14 -9.50
CA PHE A 101 -11.22 -13.25 -9.16
C PHE A 101 -10.76 -12.10 -8.26
N THR A 102 -10.07 -12.40 -7.15
CA THR A 102 -9.59 -11.38 -6.20
C THR A 102 -8.54 -10.47 -6.83
N VAL A 103 -7.66 -11.00 -7.68
CA VAL A 103 -6.68 -10.23 -8.46
C VAL A 103 -7.39 -9.26 -9.43
N SER A 104 -8.47 -9.71 -10.08
CA SER A 104 -9.26 -8.84 -10.96
C SER A 104 -9.97 -7.72 -10.19
N ARG A 105 -10.48 -8.01 -8.99
CA ARG A 105 -11.11 -7.01 -8.11
C ARG A 105 -10.09 -6.00 -7.58
N LEU A 106 -8.90 -6.44 -7.22
CA LEU A 106 -7.81 -5.54 -6.86
C LEU A 106 -7.46 -4.61 -8.03
N PHE A 107 -7.33 -5.16 -9.24
CA PHE A 107 -7.07 -4.36 -10.43
C PHE A 107 -8.16 -3.29 -10.65
N GLN A 108 -9.43 -3.66 -10.49
CA GLN A 108 -10.56 -2.74 -10.58
C GLN A 108 -10.43 -1.61 -9.55
N LEU A 109 -10.23 -1.93 -8.27
CA LEU A 109 -10.05 -0.96 -7.19
C LEU A 109 -8.92 0.04 -7.48
N LEU A 110 -7.75 -0.45 -7.88
CA LEU A 110 -6.61 0.41 -8.20
C LEU A 110 -6.87 1.33 -9.40
N ASN A 111 -7.61 0.86 -10.41
CA ASN A 111 -8.01 1.67 -11.55
C ASN A 111 -9.02 2.75 -11.17
N GLU A 112 -10.06 2.41 -10.44
CA GLU A 112 -11.09 3.35 -10.01
C GLU A 112 -10.48 4.46 -9.13
N ARG A 113 -9.63 4.11 -8.17
CA ARG A 113 -8.91 5.10 -7.36
C ARG A 113 -8.01 6.01 -8.20
N ALA A 114 -7.32 5.47 -9.20
CA ALA A 114 -6.50 6.26 -10.11
C ALA A 114 -7.33 7.25 -10.94
N LEU A 115 -8.52 6.85 -11.41
CA LEU A 115 -9.47 7.74 -12.12
C LEU A 115 -9.99 8.84 -11.20
N LEU A 116 -10.26 8.54 -9.94
CA LEU A 116 -10.68 9.49 -8.91
C LEU A 116 -9.52 10.35 -8.37
N ARG A 117 -8.30 10.14 -8.85
CA ARG A 117 -7.08 10.80 -8.37
C ARG A 117 -6.84 10.62 -6.86
N LYS A 118 -7.21 9.47 -6.33
CA LYS A 118 -6.98 9.09 -4.94
C LYS A 118 -5.65 8.33 -4.81
N SER A 119 -4.87 8.71 -3.81
CA SER A 119 -3.53 8.16 -3.60
C SER A 119 -3.57 6.75 -3.00
N THR A 120 -2.66 5.89 -3.46
CA THR A 120 -2.52 4.52 -2.93
C THR A 120 -1.04 4.23 -2.65
N ILE A 121 -0.77 3.70 -1.47
CA ILE A 121 0.56 3.18 -1.10
C ILE A 121 0.42 1.68 -0.91
N ILE A 122 1.30 0.93 -1.57
CA ILE A 122 1.39 -0.53 -1.45
C ILE A 122 2.72 -0.87 -0.82
N SER A 123 2.76 -1.77 0.15
CA SER A 123 4.00 -2.35 0.64
C SER A 123 4.07 -3.85 0.34
N THR A 124 5.27 -4.35 0.06
CA THR A 124 5.50 -5.77 -0.21
C THR A 124 6.90 -6.21 0.21
N ASN A 125 7.02 -7.46 0.64
CA ASN A 125 8.30 -8.13 0.87
C ASN A 125 8.88 -8.75 -0.41
N LEU A 126 8.07 -8.84 -1.47
CA LEU A 126 8.47 -9.39 -2.75
C LEU A 126 9.45 -8.47 -3.48
N SER A 127 10.33 -9.06 -4.25
CA SER A 127 11.06 -8.34 -5.30
C SER A 127 10.07 -7.91 -6.41
N ILE A 128 10.46 -6.96 -7.23
CA ILE A 128 9.64 -6.50 -8.37
C ILE A 128 9.28 -7.66 -9.32
N ARG A 129 10.20 -8.62 -9.50
CA ARG A 129 9.98 -9.80 -10.34
C ARG A 129 8.93 -10.73 -9.73
N GLU A 130 9.08 -11.08 -8.45
CA GLU A 130 8.11 -11.90 -7.72
C GLU A 130 6.73 -11.24 -7.67
N PHE A 131 6.69 -9.92 -7.47
CA PHE A 131 5.43 -9.17 -7.47
C PHE A 131 4.67 -9.31 -8.80
N ARG A 132 5.37 -9.21 -9.93
CA ARG A 132 4.79 -9.46 -11.25
C ARG A 132 4.24 -10.89 -11.38
N ASP A 133 5.00 -11.87 -10.89
CA ASP A 133 4.62 -13.27 -11.00
C ASP A 133 3.38 -13.62 -10.16
N VAL A 134 3.16 -12.89 -9.04
CA VAL A 134 1.99 -13.07 -8.15
C VAL A 134 0.74 -12.34 -8.66
N TYR A 135 0.88 -11.09 -9.14
CA TYR A 135 -0.30 -10.21 -9.36
C TYR A 135 -0.76 -10.07 -10.80
N SER A 136 -0.21 -10.73 -11.75
CA SER A 136 -0.48 -10.59 -13.17
C SER A 136 0.17 -9.37 -13.85
N GLU A 137 0.39 -9.51 -15.15
CA GLU A 137 0.93 -8.46 -16.03
C GLU A 137 0.11 -7.16 -15.99
N ARG A 138 -1.21 -7.23 -15.84
CA ARG A 138 -2.09 -6.05 -15.84
C ARG A 138 -1.86 -5.17 -14.60
N ILE A 139 -1.83 -5.77 -13.41
CA ILE A 139 -1.54 -5.05 -12.16
C ILE A 139 -0.11 -4.52 -12.20
N PHE A 140 0.84 -5.35 -12.62
CA PHE A 140 2.24 -4.97 -12.73
C PHE A 140 2.42 -3.75 -13.65
N SER A 141 1.83 -3.78 -14.85
CA SER A 141 1.87 -2.66 -15.80
C SER A 141 1.25 -1.40 -15.21
N ARG A 142 0.11 -1.50 -14.52
CA ARG A 142 -0.52 -0.36 -13.84
C ARG A 142 0.40 0.24 -12.78
N ILE A 143 1.00 -0.59 -11.94
CA ILE A 143 1.87 -0.13 -10.86
C ILE A 143 3.15 0.51 -11.43
N THR A 144 3.80 -0.12 -12.40
CA THR A 144 5.04 0.44 -12.98
C THR A 144 4.81 1.74 -13.76
N SER A 145 3.61 1.96 -14.31
CA SER A 145 3.28 3.18 -15.03
C SER A 145 2.80 4.33 -14.15
N SER A 146 2.28 4.05 -12.94
CA SER A 146 1.54 5.05 -12.14
C SER A 146 2.04 5.18 -10.70
N TYR A 147 3.03 4.39 -10.28
CA TYR A 147 3.58 4.39 -8.93
C TYR A 147 5.06 4.70 -8.94
N THR A 148 5.50 5.47 -7.97
CA THR A 148 6.92 5.59 -7.66
C THR A 148 7.39 4.35 -6.90
N LEU A 149 8.38 3.65 -7.44
CA LEU A 149 8.90 2.42 -6.86
C LEU A 149 10.04 2.75 -5.90
N LEU A 150 9.83 2.54 -4.60
CA LEU A 150 10.81 2.85 -3.57
C LEU A 150 11.30 1.57 -2.88
N LYS A 151 12.58 1.25 -3.10
CA LYS A 151 13.23 0.09 -2.49
C LYS A 151 13.73 0.46 -1.09
N LEU A 152 13.16 -0.14 -0.06
CA LEU A 152 13.70 -0.01 1.28
C LEU A 152 14.77 -1.08 1.52
N THR A 153 15.94 -0.63 1.98
CA THR A 153 17.08 -1.50 2.25
C THR A 153 17.60 -1.24 3.66
N GLY A 154 18.17 -2.25 4.29
CA GLY A 154 18.76 -2.14 5.62
C GLY A 154 18.72 -3.46 6.38
N SER A 155 19.29 -3.47 7.59
CA SER A 155 19.12 -4.58 8.51
C SER A 155 17.74 -4.55 9.17
N ASP A 156 17.26 -5.70 9.62
CA ASP A 156 15.98 -5.79 10.35
C ASP A 156 16.03 -4.91 11.62
N ILE A 157 15.22 -3.87 11.62
CA ILE A 157 15.13 -2.88 12.72
C ILE A 157 14.60 -3.55 14.01
N ARG A 158 13.78 -4.60 13.89
CA ARG A 158 13.22 -5.33 15.04
C ARG A 158 14.31 -6.06 15.80
N ILE A 159 15.22 -6.69 15.09
CA ILE A 159 16.40 -7.39 15.67
C ILE A 159 17.33 -6.36 16.33
N ARG A 160 17.62 -5.27 15.64
CA ARG A 160 18.49 -4.20 16.15
C ARG A 160 17.99 -3.58 17.46
N ARG A 161 16.68 -3.36 17.57
CA ARG A 161 16.06 -2.87 18.81
C ARG A 161 16.16 -3.85 19.97
N LYS A 162 16.07 -5.15 19.71
CA LYS A 162 16.24 -6.18 20.74
C LYS A 162 17.67 -6.21 21.27
N ILE A 163 18.67 -6.19 20.39
CA ILE A 163 20.10 -6.22 20.78
C ILE A 163 20.44 -4.98 21.60
N ASN A 164 20.02 -3.79 21.20
CA ASN A 164 20.31 -2.54 21.92
C ASN A 164 19.56 -2.38 23.27
N ARG A 165 18.57 -3.23 23.55
CA ARG A 165 17.88 -3.26 24.87
C ARG A 165 18.47 -4.27 25.84
N THR A 166 19.35 -5.12 25.37
CA THR A 166 19.98 -6.21 26.17
C THR A 166 21.42 -5.85 26.57
N LEU A 167 21.94 -4.71 26.08
CA LEU A 167 23.18 -4.06 26.49
C LEU A 167 22.89 -2.83 27.34
#